data_4705e54bc809096ad686a59601faa847
#
_entry.id   4705e54bc809096ad686a59601faa847
#
_cell.length_a   1.000
_cell.length_b   1.000
_cell.length_c   1.000
_cell.angle_alpha   90.00
_cell.angle_beta   90.00
_cell.angle_gamma   90.00
#
_symmetry.space_group_name_H-M   'P 1'
#
loop_
_entity.id
_entity.type
_entity.pdbx_description
1 polymer ?
#
loop_
_entity_poly.entity_id
_entity_poly.type
_entity_poly.pdbx_seq_one_letter_code
_entity_poly.pdbx_strand_id
1 'polypeptide(L)'
;MPYINIKITREGTTAEQKAELIKGATELLARVLNKNPKTTVVTIEEVDTDSWGIGGDPVEIAREKEKLRVAEIEKLKLSKDALVRELAE
;
A
#
# COMPACT_ATOMS: atom_id res chain seq x y z
N MET A 1 11.02 16.72 -19.84
CA MET A 1 10.05 16.93 -18.77
C MET A 1 9.82 15.60 -18.04
N PRO A 2 10.20 15.49 -16.79
CA PRO A 2 9.91 14.27 -16.04
C PRO A 2 8.42 14.19 -15.67
N TYR A 3 7.91 12.99 -15.61
CA TYR A 3 6.52 12.71 -15.30
C TYR A 3 6.42 11.53 -14.32
N ILE A 4 5.68 11.73 -13.26
CA ILE A 4 5.37 10.68 -12.28
C ILE A 4 3.86 10.54 -12.19
N ASN A 5 3.37 9.31 -12.28
CA ASN A 5 1.98 8.99 -11.98
C ASN A 5 1.93 8.14 -10.72
N ILE A 6 1.19 8.62 -9.72
CA ILE A 6 0.93 7.87 -8.49
C ILE A 6 -0.49 7.36 -8.59
N LYS A 7 -0.64 6.05 -8.70
CA LYS A 7 -1.95 5.41 -8.75
C LYS A 7 -2.23 4.73 -7.42
N ILE A 8 -3.31 5.09 -6.80
CA ILE A 8 -3.70 4.59 -5.47
C ILE A 8 -5.17 4.17 -5.47
N THR A 9 -5.55 3.32 -4.55
CA THR A 9 -6.94 3.01 -4.31
C THR A 9 -7.65 4.18 -3.64
N ARG A 10 -8.92 4.39 -3.96
CA ARG A 10 -9.72 5.48 -3.39
C ARG A 10 -10.14 5.11 -1.96
N GLU A 11 -9.40 5.60 -0.99
CA GLU A 11 -9.59 5.29 0.42
C GLU A 11 -9.48 6.53 1.32
N GLY A 12 -10.02 7.65 0.85
CA GLY A 12 -10.11 8.87 1.64
C GLY A 12 -8.84 9.70 1.72
N THR A 13 -7.96 9.60 0.72
CA THR A 13 -6.77 10.46 0.65
C THR A 13 -7.19 11.92 0.53
N THR A 14 -6.70 12.77 1.43
CA THR A 14 -7.05 14.18 1.47
C THR A 14 -6.31 15.00 0.41
N ALA A 15 -6.83 16.19 0.10
CA ALA A 15 -6.16 17.12 -0.81
C ALA A 15 -4.78 17.53 -0.28
N GLU A 16 -4.64 17.65 1.05
CA GLU A 16 -3.38 17.99 1.71
C GLU A 16 -2.36 16.87 1.54
N GLN A 17 -2.79 15.62 1.69
CA GLN A 17 -1.93 14.44 1.47
C GLN A 17 -1.48 14.36 0.01
N LYS A 18 -2.38 14.63 -0.93
CA LYS A 18 -2.04 14.66 -2.36
C LYS A 18 -1.01 15.75 -2.66
N ALA A 19 -1.18 16.94 -2.08
CA ALA A 19 -0.22 18.04 -2.25
C ALA A 19 1.17 17.66 -1.72
N GLU A 20 1.22 16.97 -0.58
CA GLU A 20 2.46 16.48 0.02
C GLU A 20 3.13 15.42 -0.85
N LEU A 21 2.36 14.49 -1.42
CA LEU A 21 2.87 13.48 -2.35
C LEU A 21 3.45 14.11 -3.61
N ILE A 22 2.76 15.09 -4.17
CA ILE A 22 3.23 15.82 -5.37
C ILE A 22 4.55 16.54 -5.07
N LYS A 23 4.62 17.21 -3.94
CA LYS A 23 5.84 17.92 -3.50
C LYS A 23 7.00 16.95 -3.29
N GLY A 24 6.75 15.86 -2.54
CA GLY A 24 7.78 14.87 -2.25
C GLY A 24 8.30 14.16 -3.49
N ALA A 25 7.43 13.79 -4.42
CA ALA A 25 7.84 13.16 -5.67
C ALA A 25 8.69 14.12 -6.53
N THR A 26 8.30 15.39 -6.59
CA THR A 26 9.06 16.42 -7.30
C THR A 26 10.45 16.61 -6.69
N GLU A 27 10.54 16.70 -5.37
CA GLU A 27 11.80 16.84 -4.64
C GLU A 27 12.72 15.64 -4.85
N LEU A 28 12.14 14.44 -4.89
CA LEU A 28 12.89 13.20 -5.13
C LEU A 28 13.59 13.23 -6.49
N LEU A 29 12.88 13.60 -7.54
CA LEU A 29 13.47 13.70 -8.89
C LEU A 29 14.50 14.82 -9.00
N ALA A 30 14.28 15.93 -8.33
CA ALA A 30 15.26 17.02 -8.29
C ALA A 30 16.54 16.58 -7.59
N ARG A 31 16.43 15.87 -6.48
CA ARG A 31 17.57 15.42 -5.68
C ARG A 31 18.37 14.31 -6.36
N VAL A 32 17.67 13.30 -6.89
CA VAL A 32 18.33 12.10 -7.45
C VAL A 32 18.81 12.32 -8.88
N LEU A 33 17.99 12.96 -9.71
CA LEU A 33 18.26 13.10 -11.15
C LEU A 33 18.61 14.52 -11.56
N ASN A 34 18.67 15.44 -10.63
CA ASN A 34 18.90 16.88 -10.91
C ASN A 34 17.90 17.44 -11.93
N LYS A 35 16.65 17.02 -11.85
CA LYS A 35 15.59 17.53 -12.73
C LYS A 35 15.04 18.85 -12.22
N ASN A 36 14.58 19.68 -13.15
CA ASN A 36 14.01 20.99 -12.82
C ASN A 36 12.63 20.80 -12.16
N PRO A 37 12.43 21.19 -10.88
CA PRO A 37 11.15 21.03 -10.22
C PRO A 37 10.01 21.82 -10.89
N LYS A 38 10.33 22.90 -11.59
CA LYS A 38 9.33 23.72 -12.30
C LYS A 38 8.71 23.03 -13.51
N THR A 39 9.40 22.04 -14.07
CA THR A 39 8.92 21.30 -15.25
C THR A 39 8.58 19.85 -14.94
N THR A 40 8.68 19.43 -13.69
CA THR A 40 8.31 18.09 -13.27
C THR A 40 6.79 18.02 -13.07
N VAL A 41 6.18 17.05 -13.72
CA VAL A 41 4.72 16.83 -13.65
C VAL A 41 4.46 15.59 -12.79
N VAL A 42 3.56 15.72 -11.81
CA VAL A 42 3.12 14.61 -10.97
C VAL A 42 1.59 14.54 -11.04
N THR A 43 1.06 13.38 -11.36
CA THR A 43 -0.38 13.15 -11.33
C THR A 43 -0.72 12.08 -10.30
N ILE A 44 -1.88 12.20 -9.66
CA ILE A 44 -2.40 11.21 -8.73
C ILE A 44 -3.73 10.73 -9.28
N GLU A 45 -3.81 9.42 -9.53
CA GLU A 45 -5.05 8.77 -9.93
C GLU A 45 -5.60 7.94 -8.78
N GLU A 46 -6.85 8.16 -8.45
CA GLU A 46 -7.57 7.34 -7.50
C GLU A 46 -8.43 6.34 -8.25
N VAL A 47 -8.28 5.07 -7.92
CA VAL A 47 -9.05 3.98 -8.53
C VAL A 47 -9.96 3.40 -7.44
N ASP A 48 -11.23 3.22 -7.76
CA ASP A 48 -12.18 2.61 -6.84
C ASP A 48 -11.71 1.20 -6.46
N THR A 49 -11.96 0.81 -5.22
CA THR A 49 -11.51 -0.50 -4.70
C THR A 49 -12.12 -1.68 -5.46
N ASP A 50 -13.32 -1.51 -6.02
CA ASP A 50 -13.95 -2.53 -6.86
C ASP A 50 -13.29 -2.66 -8.24
N SER A 51 -12.51 -1.65 -8.64
CA SER A 51 -11.79 -1.64 -9.92
C SER A 51 -10.29 -1.94 -9.75
N TRP A 52 -9.86 -2.24 -8.55
CA TRP A 52 -8.47 -2.59 -8.25
C TRP A 52 -8.37 -4.07 -7.92
N GLY A 53 -7.82 -4.84 -8.85
CA GLY A 53 -7.71 -6.28 -8.73
C GLY A 53 -6.31 -6.72 -8.29
N ILE A 54 -6.27 -7.71 -7.42
CA ILE A 54 -5.04 -8.34 -6.99
C ILE A 54 -5.27 -9.85 -6.85
N GLY A 55 -4.42 -10.65 -7.48
CA GLY A 55 -4.56 -12.10 -7.44
C GLY A 55 -5.85 -12.64 -8.05
N GLY A 56 -6.48 -11.87 -8.94
CA GLY A 56 -7.74 -12.23 -9.58
C GLY A 56 -9.00 -11.78 -8.85
N ASP A 57 -8.87 -11.16 -7.67
CA ASP A 57 -9.99 -10.64 -6.88
C ASP A 57 -9.93 -9.12 -6.76
N PRO A 58 -11.10 -8.44 -6.61
CA PRO A 58 -11.10 -7.05 -6.16
C PRO A 58 -10.37 -6.92 -4.82
N VAL A 59 -9.69 -5.80 -4.61
CA VAL A 59 -8.81 -5.63 -3.43
C VAL A 59 -9.55 -5.81 -2.10
N GLU A 60 -10.80 -5.44 -2.00
CA GLU A 60 -11.59 -5.61 -0.77
C GLU A 60 -11.75 -7.09 -0.42
N ILE A 61 -12.02 -7.93 -1.42
CA ILE A 61 -12.14 -9.37 -1.24
C ILE A 61 -10.78 -9.98 -0.92
N ALA A 62 -9.72 -9.55 -1.60
CA ALA A 62 -8.37 -10.00 -1.34
C ALA A 62 -7.92 -9.69 0.09
N ARG A 63 -8.27 -8.50 0.61
CA ARG A 63 -7.99 -8.10 1.99
C ARG A 63 -8.73 -8.95 3.00
N GLU A 64 -9.98 -9.30 2.74
CA GLU A 64 -10.76 -10.19 3.60
C GLU A 64 -10.16 -11.59 3.65
N LYS A 65 -9.78 -12.14 2.51
CA LYS A 65 -9.10 -13.44 2.44
C LYS A 65 -7.79 -13.43 3.20
N GLU A 66 -7.03 -12.37 3.12
CA GLU A 66 -5.76 -12.22 3.84
C GLU A 66 -5.99 -12.13 5.35
N LYS A 67 -7.01 -11.41 5.80
CA LYS A 67 -7.37 -11.36 7.23
C LYS A 67 -7.73 -12.73 7.79
N LEU A 68 -8.52 -13.51 7.07
CA LEU A 68 -8.89 -14.86 7.45
C LEU A 68 -7.66 -15.77 7.53
N ARG A 69 -6.77 -15.66 6.57
CA ARG A 69 -5.53 -16.43 6.50
C ARG A 69 -4.60 -16.10 7.68
N VAL A 70 -4.44 -14.82 8.00
CA VAL A 70 -3.63 -14.36 9.13
C VAL A 70 -4.22 -14.87 10.44
N ALA A 71 -5.54 -14.80 10.62
CA ALA A 71 -6.21 -15.32 11.82
C ALA A 71 -6.00 -16.82 11.99
N GLU A 72 -6.06 -17.60 10.92
CA GLU A 72 -5.78 -19.04 10.96
C GLU A 72 -4.33 -19.33 11.34
N ILE A 73 -3.38 -18.58 10.77
CA ILE A 73 -1.96 -18.72 11.10
C ILE A 73 -1.70 -18.39 12.56
N GLU A 74 -2.31 -17.34 13.10
CA GLU A 74 -2.19 -16.95 14.50
C GLU A 74 -2.74 -18.02 15.44
N LYS A 75 -3.88 -18.60 15.10
CA LYS A 75 -4.45 -19.73 15.86
C LYS A 75 -3.51 -20.93 15.89
N LEU A 76 -2.93 -21.28 14.76
CA LEU A 76 -1.97 -22.38 14.66
C LEU A 76 -0.70 -22.11 15.45
N LYS A 77 -0.19 -20.88 15.44
CA LYS A 77 0.96 -20.46 16.23
C LYS A 77 0.70 -20.58 17.73
N LEU A 78 -0.44 -20.08 18.19
CA LEU A 78 -0.83 -20.18 19.61
C LEU A 78 -0.94 -21.62 20.06
N SER A 79 -1.51 -22.50 19.24
CA SER A 79 -1.61 -23.93 19.54
C SER A 79 -0.24 -24.60 19.61
N LYS A 80 0.69 -24.27 18.72
CA LYS A 80 2.05 -24.79 18.73
C LYS A 80 2.83 -24.32 19.96
N ASP A 81 2.71 -23.05 20.32
CA ASP A 81 3.38 -22.48 21.48
C ASP A 81 2.87 -23.13 22.79
N ALA A 82 1.57 -23.40 22.87
CA ALA A 82 0.98 -24.12 24.01
C ALA A 82 1.53 -25.55 24.12
N LEU A 83 1.66 -26.25 22.98
CA LEU A 83 2.22 -27.61 22.95
C LEU A 83 3.69 -27.63 23.35
N VAL A 84 4.46 -26.66 22.87
CA VAL A 84 5.89 -26.53 23.24
C VAL A 84 6.04 -26.27 24.73
N ARG A 85 5.19 -25.43 25.32
CA ARG A 85 5.20 -25.17 26.78
C ARG A 85 4.92 -26.41 27.57
N GLU A 86 3.94 -27.22 27.19
CA GLU A 86 3.61 -28.48 27.85
C GLU A 86 4.78 -29.48 27.78
N LEU A 87 5.47 -29.53 26.63
CA LEU A 87 6.60 -30.41 26.44
C LEU A 87 7.86 -29.95 27.20
N ALA A 88 7.98 -28.65 27.44
CA ALA A 88 9.11 -28.06 28.16
C ALA A 88 9.01 -28.22 29.70
N GLU A 89 7.83 -28.45 30.21
CA GLU A 89 7.57 -28.72 31.63
C GLU A 89 7.64 -30.22 31.92
#